data_dfd8c3fd23803ca57ccfcd29f0b372d8
#
_entry.id   dfd8c3fd23803ca57ccfcd29f0b372d8
#
_cell.length_a   1.000
_cell.length_b   1.000
_cell.length_c   1.000
_cell.angle_alpha   90.00
_cell.angle_beta   90.00
_cell.angle_gamma   90.00
#
_symmetry.space_group_name_H-M   'P 1'
#
loop_
_entity.id
_entity.type
_entity.pdbx_description
1 polymer ?
#
loop_
_entity_poly.entity_id
_entity_poly.type
_entity_poly.pdbx_seq_one_letter_code
_entity_poly.pdbx_strand_id
1 'polypeptide(L)'
;SGSRLNLEVDFFGCETLINFDVVKRLVAYARRIEKEAGKNFRFTLTTNGMLIDDDVIDFANREMSNVVLSLDGRREVHDRYRVDYAGHGSWDRIVPKFQKLVAARGGKNYYMRGTFTHANPDFLKDIETMLDLGFTELSMEPVVCAPGDAAELTAEDLPVVLDQYEKLADLMIKLDRQGNPCSC
;
A
#
# COMPACT_ATOMS: atom_id res chain seq x y z
N SER A 1 21.25 -6.87 -16.82
CA SER A 1 20.96 -7.62 -15.57
C SER A 1 22.13 -8.52 -15.14
N GLY A 2 23.11 -8.78 -16.02
CA GLY A 2 24.30 -9.56 -15.71
C GLY A 2 23.98 -10.96 -15.12
N SER A 3 24.69 -11.34 -14.04
CA SER A 3 24.53 -12.64 -13.37
C SER A 3 23.32 -12.74 -12.43
N ARG A 4 22.57 -11.66 -12.20
CA ARG A 4 21.39 -11.69 -11.31
C ARG A 4 20.29 -12.58 -11.92
N LEU A 5 19.82 -13.55 -11.13
CA LEU A 5 18.75 -14.46 -11.54
C LEU A 5 17.37 -13.82 -11.29
N ASN A 6 17.17 -13.21 -10.13
CA ASN A 6 15.91 -12.57 -9.73
C ASN A 6 15.94 -11.08 -10.12
N LEU A 7 14.90 -10.64 -10.78
CA LEU A 7 14.68 -9.25 -11.19
C LEU A 7 13.31 -8.80 -10.66
N GLU A 8 13.26 -7.59 -10.13
CA GLU A 8 12.02 -6.99 -9.63
C GLU A 8 11.60 -5.87 -10.58
N VAL A 9 10.31 -5.82 -10.85
CA VAL A 9 9.68 -4.81 -11.69
C VAL A 9 8.48 -4.26 -10.94
N ASP A 10 8.55 -2.97 -10.60
CA ASP A 10 7.49 -2.28 -9.89
C ASP A 10 6.68 -1.43 -10.87
N PHE A 11 5.38 -1.70 -10.93
CA PHE A 11 4.42 -0.87 -11.62
C PHE A 11 3.93 0.20 -10.66
N PHE A 12 4.51 1.37 -10.78
CA PHE A 12 4.31 2.50 -9.90
C PHE A 12 4.06 3.80 -10.70
N GLY A 13 3.31 4.74 -10.14
CA GLY A 13 2.99 6.02 -10.77
C GLY A 13 1.79 6.69 -10.12
N CYS A 14 1.16 7.66 -10.79
CA CYS A 14 -0.05 8.31 -10.27
C CYS A 14 -1.19 7.30 -10.05
N GLU A 15 -1.49 6.48 -11.06
CA GLU A 15 -2.37 5.32 -10.96
C GLU A 15 -2.04 4.32 -12.09
N THR A 16 -1.49 3.21 -11.70
CA THR A 16 -1.01 2.18 -12.63
C THR A 16 -2.12 1.53 -13.44
N LEU A 17 -3.31 1.37 -12.85
CA LEU A 17 -4.44 0.69 -13.47
C LEU A 17 -5.10 1.50 -14.60
N ILE A 18 -4.79 2.79 -14.77
CA ILE A 18 -5.23 3.55 -15.94
C ILE A 18 -4.69 2.92 -17.24
N ASN A 19 -3.47 2.37 -17.19
CA ASN A 19 -2.82 1.70 -18.32
C ASN A 19 -2.70 0.19 -18.10
N PHE A 20 -3.74 -0.43 -17.55
CA PHE A 20 -3.70 -1.84 -17.14
C PHE A 20 -3.35 -2.79 -18.30
N ASP A 21 -3.80 -2.49 -19.53
CA ASP A 21 -3.43 -3.29 -20.72
C ASP A 21 -1.93 -3.24 -21.01
N VAL A 22 -1.27 -2.13 -20.74
CA VAL A 22 0.19 -2.02 -20.87
C VAL A 22 0.87 -2.89 -19.82
N VAL A 23 0.38 -2.88 -18.58
CA VAL A 23 0.88 -3.76 -17.51
C VAL A 23 0.77 -5.23 -17.91
N LYS A 24 -0.42 -5.65 -18.38
CA LYS A 24 -0.64 -7.04 -18.86
C LYS A 24 0.33 -7.44 -19.98
N ARG A 25 0.54 -6.55 -20.94
CA ARG A 25 1.48 -6.80 -22.06
C ARG A 25 2.94 -6.87 -21.62
N LEU A 26 3.36 -6.03 -20.69
CA LEU A 26 4.73 -6.04 -20.14
C LEU A 26 4.98 -7.32 -19.35
N VAL A 27 4.03 -7.74 -18.51
CA VAL A 27 4.13 -9.00 -17.76
C VAL A 27 4.22 -10.18 -18.74
N ALA A 28 3.36 -10.26 -19.73
CA ALA A 28 3.38 -11.33 -20.74
C ALA A 28 4.72 -11.36 -21.51
N TYR A 29 5.25 -10.20 -21.85
CA TYR A 29 6.59 -10.11 -22.47
C TYR A 29 7.68 -10.64 -21.54
N ALA A 30 7.72 -10.19 -20.29
CA ALA A 30 8.70 -10.64 -19.31
C ALA A 30 8.62 -12.15 -19.09
N ARG A 31 7.41 -12.73 -18.93
CA ARG A 31 7.21 -14.17 -18.79
C ARG A 31 7.76 -14.98 -19.98
N ARG A 32 7.67 -14.41 -21.18
CA ARG A 32 8.25 -15.04 -22.38
C ARG A 32 9.76 -15.06 -22.31
N ILE A 33 10.40 -13.93 -21.98
CA ILE A 33 11.86 -13.84 -21.98
C ILE A 33 12.51 -14.53 -20.76
N GLU A 34 11.77 -14.78 -19.67
CA GLU A 34 12.27 -15.52 -18.51
C GLU A 34 12.93 -16.84 -18.89
N LYS A 35 12.23 -17.61 -19.73
CA LYS A 35 12.68 -18.94 -20.16
C LYS A 35 13.95 -18.86 -21.02
N GLU A 36 14.02 -17.88 -21.92
CA GLU A 36 15.15 -17.69 -22.84
C GLU A 36 16.40 -17.15 -22.12
N ALA A 37 16.18 -16.24 -21.16
CA ALA A 37 17.26 -15.55 -20.47
C ALA A 37 17.69 -16.23 -19.14
N GLY A 38 17.01 -17.29 -18.70
CA GLY A 38 17.25 -17.93 -17.41
C GLY A 38 17.06 -16.97 -16.24
N LYS A 39 16.05 -16.10 -16.32
CA LYS A 39 15.72 -15.10 -15.31
C LYS A 39 14.38 -15.44 -14.65
N ASN A 40 14.16 -14.83 -13.48
CA ASN A 40 12.90 -14.89 -12.75
C ASN A 40 12.45 -13.46 -12.44
N PHE A 41 11.30 -13.05 -12.99
CA PHE A 41 10.72 -11.73 -12.73
C PHE A 41 9.71 -11.79 -11.60
N ARG A 42 9.85 -10.87 -10.65
CA ARG A 42 8.87 -10.58 -9.62
C ARG A 42 8.22 -9.24 -9.94
N PHE A 43 6.90 -9.17 -9.86
CA PHE A 43 6.15 -7.97 -10.17
C PHE A 43 5.48 -7.43 -8.90
N THR A 44 5.56 -6.12 -8.71
CA THR A 44 4.79 -5.37 -7.71
C THR A 44 3.86 -4.41 -8.43
N LEU A 45 2.61 -4.33 -7.99
CA LEU A 45 1.60 -3.41 -8.47
C LEU A 45 1.20 -2.46 -7.34
N THR A 46 1.33 -1.14 -7.57
CA THR A 46 0.85 -0.11 -6.66
C THR A 46 -0.40 0.55 -7.23
N THR A 47 -1.45 0.68 -6.42
CA THR A 47 -2.72 1.28 -6.86
C THR A 47 -3.41 2.06 -5.74
N ASN A 48 -4.14 3.11 -6.12
CA ASN A 48 -5.06 3.84 -5.25
C ASN A 48 -6.42 3.12 -5.06
N GLY A 49 -6.65 2.01 -5.73
CA GLY A 49 -7.82 1.15 -5.56
C GLY A 49 -9.06 1.53 -6.37
N MET A 50 -9.12 2.72 -6.95
CA MET A 50 -10.34 3.21 -7.62
C MET A 50 -10.76 2.31 -8.78
N LEU A 51 -9.80 1.76 -9.52
CA LEU A 51 -10.01 0.95 -10.72
C LEU A 51 -9.93 -0.56 -10.47
N ILE A 52 -9.82 -1.00 -9.22
CA ILE A 52 -9.86 -2.43 -8.91
C ILE A 52 -11.25 -2.99 -9.25
N ASP A 53 -11.23 -4.06 -10.04
CA ASP A 53 -12.35 -4.92 -10.38
C ASP A 53 -11.93 -6.40 -10.35
N ASP A 54 -12.78 -7.31 -10.78
CA ASP A 54 -12.50 -8.74 -10.73
C ASP A 54 -11.36 -9.16 -11.68
N ASP A 55 -11.21 -8.52 -12.86
CA ASP A 55 -10.11 -8.79 -13.78
C ASP A 55 -8.76 -8.39 -13.16
N VAL A 56 -8.72 -7.23 -12.49
CA VAL A 56 -7.53 -6.78 -11.76
C VAL A 56 -7.18 -7.73 -10.62
N ILE A 57 -8.16 -8.19 -9.84
CA ILE A 57 -7.95 -9.12 -8.73
C ILE A 57 -7.39 -10.44 -9.25
N ASP A 58 -7.99 -11.03 -10.27
CA ASP A 58 -7.55 -12.29 -10.86
C ASP A 58 -6.14 -12.19 -11.43
N PHE A 59 -5.87 -11.11 -12.17
CA PHE A 59 -4.54 -10.86 -12.73
C PHE A 59 -3.49 -10.65 -11.63
N ALA A 60 -3.77 -9.83 -10.63
CA ALA A 60 -2.85 -9.58 -9.52
C ALA A 60 -2.54 -10.87 -8.75
N ASN A 61 -3.54 -11.71 -8.52
CA ASN A 61 -3.34 -12.98 -7.81
C ASN A 61 -2.57 -14.01 -8.64
N ARG A 62 -2.62 -13.94 -9.95
CA ARG A 62 -1.86 -14.84 -10.83
C ARG A 62 -0.42 -14.36 -11.05
N GLU A 63 -0.22 -13.06 -11.29
CA GLU A 63 1.04 -12.53 -11.81
C GLU A 63 1.86 -11.72 -10.80
N MET A 64 1.21 -11.04 -9.84
CA MET A 64 1.91 -10.14 -8.93
C MET A 64 2.44 -10.86 -7.70
N SER A 65 3.74 -10.75 -7.48
CA SER A 65 4.41 -11.23 -6.26
C SER A 65 3.98 -10.42 -5.04
N ASN A 66 3.74 -9.12 -5.24
CA ASN A 66 3.30 -8.20 -4.22
C ASN A 66 2.29 -7.18 -4.77
N VAL A 67 1.39 -6.68 -3.91
CA VAL A 67 0.45 -5.60 -4.23
C VAL A 67 0.50 -4.54 -3.14
N VAL A 68 0.70 -3.30 -3.54
CA VAL A 68 0.72 -2.14 -2.65
C VAL A 68 -0.59 -1.38 -2.80
N LEU A 69 -1.33 -1.24 -1.71
CA LEU A 69 -2.65 -0.65 -1.65
C LEU A 69 -2.58 0.68 -0.87
N SER A 70 -2.86 1.79 -1.55
CA SER A 70 -2.72 3.12 -0.95
C SER A 70 -3.91 3.45 -0.05
N LEU A 71 -3.71 3.40 1.27
CA LEU A 71 -4.71 3.73 2.29
C LEU A 71 -4.03 4.43 3.46
N ASP A 72 -4.51 5.62 3.83
CA ASP A 72 -3.90 6.42 4.89
C ASP A 72 -4.54 6.18 6.29
N GLY A 73 -5.40 5.16 6.43
CA GLY A 73 -6.03 4.76 7.68
C GLY A 73 -7.44 5.32 7.86
N ARG A 74 -7.65 6.20 8.84
CA ARG A 74 -8.97 6.81 9.12
C ARG A 74 -9.56 7.50 7.89
N ARG A 75 -10.88 7.42 7.77
CA ARG A 75 -11.60 7.99 6.63
C ARG A 75 -11.31 9.48 6.43
N GLU A 76 -11.41 10.28 7.48
CA GLU A 76 -11.20 11.72 7.43
C GLU A 76 -9.74 12.11 7.11
N VAL A 77 -8.77 11.25 7.46
CA VAL A 77 -7.36 11.42 7.11
C VAL A 77 -7.17 11.12 5.63
N HIS A 78 -7.63 9.96 5.18
CA HIS A 78 -7.53 9.52 3.80
C HIS A 78 -8.24 10.49 2.85
N ASP A 79 -9.49 10.83 3.12
CA ASP A 79 -10.32 11.66 2.25
C ASP A 79 -9.90 13.14 2.23
N ARG A 80 -8.98 13.57 3.11
CA ARG A 80 -8.39 14.91 3.06
C ARG A 80 -7.51 15.12 1.83
N TYR A 81 -6.76 14.09 1.42
CA TYR A 81 -5.76 14.17 0.36
C TYR A 81 -6.08 13.29 -0.84
N ARG A 82 -6.87 12.22 -0.67
CA ARG A 82 -7.21 11.27 -1.73
C ARG A 82 -8.66 11.43 -2.16
N VAL A 83 -8.87 12.48 -2.93
CA VAL A 83 -10.17 12.82 -3.51
C VAL A 83 -10.20 12.48 -5.01
N ASP A 84 -11.40 12.28 -5.54
CA ASP A 84 -11.62 12.18 -6.99
C ASP A 84 -11.63 13.57 -7.66
N TYR A 85 -11.77 13.62 -8.98
CA TYR A 85 -11.81 14.88 -9.73
C TYR A 85 -12.97 15.81 -9.35
N ALA A 86 -14.02 15.28 -8.71
CA ALA A 86 -15.13 16.07 -8.20
C ALA A 86 -14.95 16.52 -6.75
N GLY A 87 -13.80 16.18 -6.13
CA GLY A 87 -13.49 16.51 -4.74
C GLY A 87 -14.13 15.59 -3.71
N HIS A 88 -14.69 14.45 -4.12
CA HIS A 88 -15.25 13.47 -3.19
C HIS A 88 -14.16 12.53 -2.69
N GLY A 89 -14.19 12.20 -1.39
CA GLY A 89 -13.31 11.21 -0.80
C GLY A 89 -13.44 9.83 -1.43
N SER A 90 -12.36 9.09 -1.40
CA SER A 90 -12.28 7.77 -2.05
C SER A 90 -12.42 6.59 -1.08
N TRP A 91 -12.34 6.81 0.23
CA TRP A 91 -12.26 5.77 1.26
C TRP A 91 -13.38 4.72 1.17
N ASP A 92 -14.65 5.16 1.16
CA ASP A 92 -15.81 4.25 1.09
C ASP A 92 -15.85 3.40 -0.18
N ARG A 93 -15.22 3.89 -1.25
CA ARG A 93 -15.19 3.21 -2.56
C ARG A 93 -14.08 2.19 -2.66
N ILE A 94 -12.93 2.44 -2.01
CA ILE A 94 -11.74 1.61 -2.17
C ILE A 94 -11.61 0.54 -1.08
N VAL A 95 -12.02 0.80 0.17
CA VAL A 95 -11.88 -0.15 1.28
C VAL A 95 -12.52 -1.50 0.98
N PRO A 96 -13.78 -1.59 0.49
CA PRO A 96 -14.38 -2.87 0.14
C PRO A 96 -13.62 -3.62 -0.95
N LYS A 97 -13.04 -2.88 -1.92
CA LYS A 97 -12.24 -3.46 -3.00
C LYS A 97 -10.91 -4.02 -2.48
N PHE A 98 -10.26 -3.30 -1.57
CA PHE A 98 -9.04 -3.76 -0.91
C PHE A 98 -9.30 -5.02 -0.10
N GLN A 99 -10.37 -5.05 0.70
CA GLN A 99 -10.76 -6.23 1.46
C GLN A 99 -11.00 -7.44 0.55
N LYS A 100 -11.72 -7.24 -0.58
CA LYS A 100 -11.96 -8.29 -1.57
C LYS A 100 -10.64 -8.79 -2.18
N LEU A 101 -9.75 -7.89 -2.58
CA LEU A 101 -8.46 -8.24 -3.16
C LEU A 101 -7.61 -9.01 -2.15
N VAL A 102 -7.46 -8.51 -0.92
CA VAL A 102 -6.65 -9.15 0.13
C VAL A 102 -7.19 -10.53 0.48
N ALA A 103 -8.50 -10.68 0.63
CA ALA A 103 -9.13 -11.99 0.86
C ALA A 103 -8.82 -12.98 -0.27
N ALA A 104 -8.85 -12.53 -1.52
CA ALA A 104 -8.56 -13.35 -2.69
C ALA A 104 -7.06 -13.66 -2.85
N ARG A 105 -6.14 -12.95 -2.16
CA ARG A 105 -4.70 -13.21 -2.22
C ARG A 105 -4.30 -14.55 -1.60
N GLY A 106 -5.09 -15.09 -0.65
CA GLY A 106 -4.84 -16.40 -0.07
C GLY A 106 -3.47 -16.54 0.61
N GLY A 107 -3.01 -15.50 1.31
CA GLY A 107 -1.70 -15.46 1.98
C GLY A 107 -0.53 -15.00 1.10
N LYS A 108 -0.75 -14.55 -0.14
CA LYS A 108 0.29 -13.90 -0.96
C LYS A 108 0.54 -12.48 -0.46
N ASN A 109 1.76 -11.99 -0.69
CA ASN A 109 2.20 -10.68 -0.19
C ASN A 109 1.34 -9.53 -0.69
N TYR A 110 1.02 -8.64 0.22
CA TYR A 110 0.47 -7.31 -0.01
C TYR A 110 0.94 -6.40 1.13
N TYR A 111 0.80 -5.11 0.98
CA TYR A 111 0.76 -4.21 2.12
C TYR A 111 -0.06 -2.96 1.83
N MET A 112 -0.66 -2.45 2.89
CA MET A 112 -1.30 -1.14 2.88
C MET A 112 -0.21 -0.10 3.04
N ARG A 113 -0.19 0.90 2.16
CA ARG A 113 0.74 2.02 2.26
C ARG A 113 0.00 3.29 2.57
N GLY A 114 0.23 3.83 3.77
CA GLY A 114 -0.32 5.09 4.25
C GLY A 114 0.75 6.14 4.46
N THR A 115 0.29 7.40 4.54
CA THR A 115 1.16 8.54 4.80
C THR A 115 0.58 9.36 5.95
N PHE A 116 1.40 9.72 6.93
CA PHE A 116 1.00 10.65 7.97
C PHE A 116 1.65 12.04 7.77
N THR A 117 0.96 13.07 8.24
CA THR A 117 1.28 14.48 7.99
C THR A 117 1.17 15.27 9.29
N HIS A 118 1.49 16.56 9.25
CA HIS A 118 1.20 17.49 10.34
C HIS A 118 -0.28 17.43 10.81
N ALA A 119 -1.20 17.13 9.90
CA ALA A 119 -2.63 17.06 10.24
C ALA A 119 -3.03 15.78 10.99
N ASN A 120 -2.21 14.73 10.97
CA ASN A 120 -2.42 13.45 11.67
C ASN A 120 -1.12 12.88 12.23
N PRO A 121 -0.40 13.62 13.08
CA PRO A 121 0.83 13.12 13.71
C PRO A 121 0.56 11.94 14.66
N ASP A 122 -0.72 11.72 15.04
CA ASP A 122 -1.25 10.61 15.83
C ASP A 122 -1.53 9.36 14.98
N PHE A 123 -0.63 9.03 14.07
CA PHE A 123 -0.79 8.02 13.02
C PHE A 123 -1.06 6.59 13.53
N LEU A 124 -0.81 6.29 14.80
CA LEU A 124 -1.14 4.99 15.37
C LEU A 124 -2.63 4.68 15.25
N LYS A 125 -3.50 5.70 15.37
CA LYS A 125 -4.95 5.53 15.15
C LYS A 125 -5.29 5.13 13.71
N ASP A 126 -4.47 5.56 12.76
CA ASP A 126 -4.61 5.18 11.36
C ASP A 126 -4.22 3.72 11.14
N ILE A 127 -3.15 3.27 11.81
CA ILE A 127 -2.73 1.87 11.85
C ILE A 127 -3.80 1.00 12.51
N GLU A 128 -4.32 1.38 13.69
CA GLU A 128 -5.39 0.67 14.38
C GLU A 128 -6.64 0.56 13.52
N THR A 129 -7.01 1.62 12.80
CA THR A 129 -8.13 1.59 11.84
C THR A 129 -7.88 0.56 10.72
N MET A 130 -6.68 0.48 10.17
CA MET A 130 -6.35 -0.52 9.14
C MET A 130 -6.38 -1.95 9.70
N LEU A 131 -5.92 -2.16 10.93
CA LEU A 131 -6.02 -3.45 11.63
C LEU A 131 -7.47 -3.87 11.86
N ASP A 132 -8.35 -2.93 12.29
CA ASP A 132 -9.78 -3.17 12.48
C ASP A 132 -10.50 -3.52 11.17
N LEU A 133 -10.02 -3.01 10.04
CA LEU A 133 -10.50 -3.38 8.71
C LEU A 133 -10.00 -4.76 8.24
N GLY A 134 -9.13 -5.42 9.02
CA GLY A 134 -8.59 -6.75 8.73
C GLY A 134 -7.29 -6.76 7.93
N PHE A 135 -6.62 -5.63 7.80
CA PHE A 135 -5.31 -5.55 7.13
C PHE A 135 -4.18 -5.73 8.16
N THR A 136 -3.28 -6.66 7.91
CA THR A 136 -2.17 -7.01 8.84
C THR A 136 -0.79 -6.66 8.32
N GLU A 137 -0.67 -6.39 7.03
CA GLU A 137 0.58 -5.99 6.39
C GLU A 137 0.51 -4.49 6.09
N LEU A 138 1.24 -3.69 6.84
CA LEU A 138 1.09 -2.23 6.84
C LEU A 138 2.45 -1.56 6.61
N SER A 139 2.43 -0.36 6.04
CA SER A 139 3.56 0.56 5.93
C SER A 139 3.03 1.97 6.10
N MET A 140 3.46 2.66 7.16
CA MET A 140 3.06 4.04 7.42
C MET A 140 4.30 4.94 7.37
N GLU A 141 4.33 5.89 6.45
CA GLU A 141 5.48 6.73 6.16
C GLU A 141 5.19 8.21 6.45
N PRO A 142 6.17 8.98 6.95
CA PRO A 142 6.02 10.43 7.02
C PRO A 142 5.89 11.04 5.62
N VAL A 143 5.08 12.08 5.51
CA VAL A 143 4.99 12.83 4.25
C VAL A 143 6.32 13.48 3.90
N VAL A 144 6.66 13.46 2.60
CA VAL A 144 7.75 14.25 2.04
C VAL A 144 7.12 15.29 1.11
N CYS A 145 7.21 16.57 1.47
CA CYS A 145 6.62 17.69 0.73
C CYS A 145 7.59 18.87 0.68
N ALA A 146 7.21 19.92 -0.02
CA ALA A 146 8.01 21.15 -0.07
C ALA A 146 7.98 21.87 1.28
N PRO A 147 9.07 22.55 1.67
CA PRO A 147 9.09 23.38 2.87
C PRO A 147 7.95 24.41 2.88
N GLY A 148 7.23 24.52 4.02
CA GLY A 148 6.09 25.41 4.18
C GLY A 148 4.75 24.87 3.63
N ASP A 149 4.72 23.62 3.16
CA ASP A 149 3.46 22.95 2.83
C ASP A 149 2.63 22.71 4.10
N ALA A 150 1.31 22.82 4.00
CA ALA A 150 0.41 22.60 5.13
C ALA A 150 0.43 21.16 5.68
N ALA A 151 0.94 20.22 4.91
CA ALA A 151 1.13 18.83 5.33
C ALA A 151 2.49 18.57 5.99
N GLU A 152 3.43 19.54 5.93
CA GLU A 152 4.79 19.37 6.39
C GLU A 152 4.86 19.04 7.88
N LEU A 153 5.55 17.95 8.22
CA LEU A 153 5.89 17.61 9.60
C LEU A 153 6.99 18.57 10.09
N THR A 154 6.73 19.22 11.22
CA THR A 154 7.63 20.20 11.83
C THR A 154 8.30 19.66 13.09
N ALA A 155 9.23 20.40 13.64
CA ALA A 155 9.88 20.06 14.91
C ALA A 155 8.86 19.96 16.09
N GLU A 156 7.72 20.65 15.98
CA GLU A 156 6.65 20.63 17.00
C GLU A 156 5.90 19.28 16.99
N ASP A 157 5.86 18.58 15.86
CA ASP A 157 5.20 17.28 15.72
C ASP A 157 6.07 16.12 16.27
N LEU A 158 7.39 16.30 16.31
CA LEU A 158 8.35 15.24 16.65
C LEU A 158 8.05 14.54 17.99
N PRO A 159 7.71 15.25 19.10
CA PRO A 159 7.39 14.57 20.36
C PRO A 159 6.18 13.63 20.23
N VAL A 160 5.15 14.02 19.47
CA VAL A 160 3.97 13.19 19.22
C VAL A 160 4.35 12.00 18.35
N VAL A 161 5.07 12.22 17.26
CA VAL A 161 5.49 11.16 16.33
C VAL A 161 6.34 10.11 17.03
N LEU A 162 7.31 10.52 17.88
CA LEU A 162 8.14 9.60 18.65
C LEU A 162 7.32 8.75 19.63
N ASP A 163 6.40 9.37 20.37
CA ASP A 163 5.46 8.67 21.25
C ASP A 163 4.59 7.65 20.48
N GLN A 164 4.18 7.98 19.25
CA GLN A 164 3.42 7.06 18.41
C GLN A 164 4.25 5.84 17.98
N TYR A 165 5.53 6.00 17.66
CA TYR A 165 6.41 4.87 17.34
C TYR A 165 6.64 3.95 18.55
N GLU A 166 6.80 4.51 19.75
CA GLU A 166 6.93 3.70 20.98
C GLU A 166 5.64 2.88 21.22
N LYS A 167 4.48 3.53 21.12
CA LYS A 167 3.18 2.86 21.27
C LYS A 167 2.93 1.80 20.16
N LEU A 168 3.38 2.07 18.94
CA LEU A 168 3.31 1.09 17.86
C LEU A 168 4.13 -0.15 18.18
N ALA A 169 5.35 0.01 18.70
CA ALA A 169 6.18 -1.12 19.09
C ALA A 169 5.49 -1.96 20.19
N ASP A 170 4.89 -1.31 21.19
CA ASP A 170 4.11 -2.00 22.23
C ASP A 170 2.90 -2.74 21.67
N LEU A 171 2.18 -2.11 20.73
CA LEU A 171 1.04 -2.74 20.03
C LEU A 171 1.48 -3.98 19.26
N MET A 172 2.56 -3.91 18.49
CA MET A 172 3.09 -5.03 17.72
C MET A 172 3.48 -6.21 18.64
N ILE A 173 4.19 -5.94 19.75
CA ILE A 173 4.54 -6.95 20.74
C ILE A 173 3.29 -7.59 21.35
N LYS A 174 2.27 -6.80 21.66
CA LYS A 174 1.00 -7.28 22.21
C LYS A 174 0.28 -8.20 21.22
N LEU A 175 0.17 -7.80 19.97
CA LEU A 175 -0.49 -8.58 18.91
C LEU A 175 0.24 -9.90 18.64
N ASP A 176 1.58 -9.87 18.59
CA ASP A 176 2.40 -11.08 18.43
C ASP A 176 2.15 -12.09 19.56
N ARG A 177 2.14 -11.62 20.83
CA ARG A 177 1.83 -12.48 22.00
C ARG A 177 0.42 -13.05 21.98
N GLN A 178 -0.51 -12.43 21.29
CA GLN A 178 -1.89 -12.90 21.12
C GLN A 178 -2.05 -13.86 19.94
N GLY A 179 -0.99 -14.13 19.19
CA GLY A 179 -1.03 -14.97 17.98
C GLY A 179 -1.64 -14.30 16.76
N ASN A 180 -1.75 -12.96 16.78
CA ASN A 180 -2.27 -12.13 15.69
C ASN A 180 -1.19 -11.13 15.23
N PRO A 181 -0.04 -11.58 14.72
CA PRO A 181 1.05 -10.69 14.37
C PRO A 181 0.61 -9.73 13.23
N CYS A 182 1.07 -8.50 13.32
CA CYS A 182 1.03 -7.55 12.20
C CYS A 182 2.46 -7.16 11.81
N SER A 183 2.65 -6.82 10.55
CA SER A 183 3.87 -6.25 10.01
C SER A 183 3.65 -4.75 9.77
N CYS A 184 4.56 -3.92 10.28
CA CYS A 184 4.46 -2.47 10.15
C CYS A 184 5.84 -1.83 9.93
#